data_76ff5f422db438d482596a85944d9b6e
#
_entry.id   76ff5f422db438d482596a85944d9b6e
#
_cell.length_a   1.000
_cell.length_b   1.000
_cell.length_c   1.000
_cell.angle_alpha   90.00
_cell.angle_beta   90.00
_cell.angle_gamma   90.00
#
_symmetry.space_group_name_H-M   'P 1'
#
loop_
_entity.id
_entity.type
_entity.pdbx_description
1 polymer ?
#
loop_
_entity_poly.entity_id
_entity_poly.type
_entity_poly.pdbx_seq_one_letter_code
_entity_poly.pdbx_strand_id
1 'polypeptide(L)'
;MASLKDLRNRIASVKATQKITKAMQMVAAAKLRRAQVAAEAARPYSERMASVLANIANAMDDGEAPALMAGTGKDDTHLLVLFTSDRGLCGGFNAQIVRRFREHIRKLDAEGKAVKIVTVGKKGYDMIRRDLSARIVAVSYTHLTLPTICS
;
A
#
# COMPACT_ATOMS: atom_id res chain seq x y z
N MET A 1 15.21 33.60 31.57
CA MET A 1 14.55 34.33 30.49
C MET A 1 15.29 34.12 29.18
N ALA A 2 14.61 33.82 28.07
CA ALA A 2 15.27 33.65 26.78
C ALA A 2 15.86 34.99 26.30
N SER A 3 17.11 34.98 25.89
CA SER A 3 17.82 36.16 25.36
C SER A 3 17.22 36.56 24.01
N LEU A 4 17.22 37.87 23.68
CA LEU A 4 16.83 38.37 22.35
C LEU A 4 17.59 37.67 21.21
N LYS A 5 18.83 37.31 21.45
CA LYS A 5 19.70 36.56 20.52
C LYS A 5 19.15 35.15 20.28
N ASP A 6 18.68 34.46 21.32
CA ASP A 6 18.12 33.12 21.23
C ASP A 6 16.79 33.12 20.45
N LEU A 7 15.96 34.14 20.67
CA LEU A 7 14.72 34.32 19.91
C LEU A 7 14.97 34.56 18.42
N ARG A 8 15.97 35.41 18.08
CA ARG A 8 16.37 35.65 16.69
C ARG A 8 16.88 34.38 16.02
N ASN A 9 17.73 33.60 16.70
CA ASN A 9 18.24 32.33 16.19
C ASN A 9 17.11 31.32 15.97
N ARG A 10 16.16 31.26 16.90
CA ARG A 10 14.98 30.38 16.79
C ARG A 10 14.06 30.77 15.60
N ILE A 11 13.85 32.06 15.40
CA ILE A 11 13.09 32.56 14.24
C ILE A 11 13.82 32.20 12.92
N ALA A 12 15.13 32.38 12.85
CA ALA A 12 15.91 32.03 11.66
C ALA A 12 15.85 30.53 11.36
N SER A 13 15.98 29.68 12.38
CA SER A 13 15.88 28.22 12.26
C SER A 13 14.48 27.79 11.75
N VAL A 14 13.41 28.35 12.33
CA VAL A 14 12.03 28.03 11.90
C VAL A 14 11.78 28.49 10.46
N LYS A 15 12.25 29.67 10.07
CA LYS A 15 12.15 30.17 8.67
C LYS A 15 12.91 29.25 7.69
N ALA A 16 14.08 28.74 8.07
CA ALA A 16 14.82 27.78 7.25
C ALA A 16 14.04 26.46 7.09
N THR A 17 13.49 25.91 8.18
CA THR A 17 12.65 24.71 8.16
C THR A 17 11.39 24.90 7.31
N GLN A 18 10.75 26.07 7.37
CA GLN A 18 9.61 26.42 6.54
C GLN A 18 9.95 26.35 5.04
N LYS A 19 11.10 26.89 4.63
CA LYS A 19 11.57 26.84 3.23
C LYS A 19 11.76 25.39 2.77
N ILE A 20 12.39 24.55 3.61
CA ILE A 20 12.62 23.13 3.32
C ILE A 20 11.27 22.42 3.16
N THR A 21 10.34 22.63 4.09
CA THR A 21 9.02 21.99 4.06
C THR A 21 8.24 22.39 2.79
N LYS A 22 8.31 23.65 2.39
CA LYS A 22 7.69 24.12 1.14
C LYS A 22 8.31 23.48 -0.10
N ALA A 23 9.63 23.31 -0.13
CA ALA A 23 10.32 22.61 -1.21
C ALA A 23 9.90 21.13 -1.27
N MET A 24 9.83 20.45 -0.11
CA MET A 24 9.34 19.07 -0.04
C MET A 24 7.89 18.94 -0.54
N GLN A 25 7.02 19.90 -0.23
CA GLN A 25 5.65 19.93 -0.73
C GLN A 25 5.61 20.01 -2.27
N MET A 26 6.43 20.86 -2.88
CA MET A 26 6.50 20.96 -4.35
C MET A 26 6.99 19.66 -5.00
N VAL A 27 8.01 19.03 -4.42
CA VAL A 27 8.53 17.73 -4.91
C VAL A 27 7.46 16.64 -4.78
N ALA A 28 6.74 16.59 -3.65
CA ALA A 28 5.66 15.63 -3.44
C ALA A 28 4.51 15.84 -4.44
N ALA A 29 4.12 17.08 -4.69
CA ALA A 29 3.08 17.42 -5.68
C ALA A 29 3.48 16.99 -7.11
N ALA A 30 4.74 17.21 -7.50
CA ALA A 30 5.25 16.79 -8.81
C ALA A 30 5.25 15.25 -8.96
N LYS A 31 5.61 14.52 -7.91
CA LYS A 31 5.56 13.04 -7.90
C LYS A 31 4.12 12.54 -7.96
N LEU A 32 3.22 13.14 -7.21
CA LEU A 32 1.79 12.80 -7.24
C LEU A 32 1.21 12.99 -8.64
N ARG A 33 1.49 14.13 -9.27
CA ARG A 33 1.01 14.40 -10.64
C ARG A 33 1.50 13.35 -11.64
N ARG A 34 2.78 12.94 -11.56
CA ARG A 34 3.32 11.88 -12.43
C ARG A 34 2.60 10.54 -12.20
N ALA A 35 2.36 10.18 -10.95
CA ALA A 35 1.65 8.95 -10.60
C ALA A 35 0.19 8.98 -11.09
N GLN A 36 -0.50 10.11 -10.96
CA GLN A 36 -1.87 10.30 -11.47
C GLN A 36 -1.92 10.14 -12.98
N VAL A 37 -1.04 10.81 -13.73
CA VAL A 37 -0.98 10.70 -15.19
C VAL A 37 -0.73 9.26 -15.63
N ALA A 38 0.18 8.55 -14.96
CA ALA A 38 0.46 7.14 -15.27
C ALA A 38 -0.77 6.24 -14.98
N ALA A 39 -1.47 6.48 -13.88
CA ALA A 39 -2.68 5.73 -13.54
C ALA A 39 -3.83 6.01 -14.52
N GLU A 40 -4.03 7.27 -14.91
CA GLU A 40 -5.03 7.67 -15.90
C GLU A 40 -4.74 7.06 -17.28
N ALA A 41 -3.46 7.03 -17.69
CA ALA A 41 -3.05 6.41 -18.96
C ALA A 41 -3.25 4.89 -18.99
N ALA A 42 -3.15 4.22 -17.84
CA ALA A 42 -3.37 2.77 -17.71
C ALA A 42 -4.86 2.38 -17.65
N ARG A 43 -5.74 3.30 -17.26
CA ARG A 43 -7.17 3.02 -17.05
C ARG A 43 -7.89 2.45 -18.28
N PRO A 44 -7.74 3.00 -19.51
CA PRO A 44 -8.42 2.47 -20.69
C PRO A 44 -8.05 1.01 -20.99
N TYR A 45 -6.78 0.64 -20.75
CA TYR A 45 -6.33 -0.74 -20.91
C TYR A 45 -7.00 -1.67 -19.90
N SER A 46 -7.04 -1.27 -18.64
CA SER A 46 -7.64 -2.06 -17.56
C SER A 46 -9.15 -2.26 -17.77
N GLU A 47 -9.87 -1.23 -18.22
CA GLU A 47 -11.30 -1.30 -18.54
C GLU A 47 -11.58 -2.25 -19.71
N ARG A 48 -10.80 -2.18 -20.78
CA ARG A 48 -10.92 -3.10 -21.92
C ARG A 48 -10.57 -4.53 -21.54
N MET A 49 -9.53 -4.73 -20.75
CA MET A 49 -9.16 -6.07 -20.27
C MET A 49 -10.25 -6.67 -19.38
N ALA A 50 -10.84 -5.89 -18.48
CA ALA A 50 -11.97 -6.33 -17.66
C ALA A 50 -13.19 -6.74 -18.53
N SER A 51 -13.50 -5.97 -19.57
CA SER A 51 -14.57 -6.31 -20.51
C SER A 51 -14.29 -7.60 -21.28
N VAL A 52 -13.05 -7.78 -21.77
CA VAL A 52 -12.65 -9.02 -22.47
C VAL A 52 -12.76 -10.23 -21.54
N LEU A 53 -12.26 -10.11 -20.30
CA LEU A 53 -12.34 -11.19 -19.31
C LEU A 53 -13.79 -11.53 -18.96
N ALA A 54 -14.66 -10.52 -18.82
CA ALA A 54 -16.08 -10.73 -18.58
C ALA A 54 -16.77 -11.46 -19.75
N ASN A 55 -16.43 -11.10 -20.99
CA ASN A 55 -16.97 -11.76 -22.17
C ASN A 55 -16.51 -13.22 -22.27
N ILE A 56 -15.25 -13.51 -21.97
CA ILE A 56 -14.70 -14.87 -21.92
C ILE A 56 -15.42 -15.67 -20.83
N ALA A 57 -15.54 -15.11 -19.62
CA ALA A 57 -16.23 -15.78 -18.53
C ALA A 57 -17.69 -16.12 -18.84
N ASN A 58 -18.40 -15.23 -19.55
CA ASN A 58 -19.78 -15.46 -19.97
C ASN A 58 -19.91 -16.45 -21.14
N ALA A 59 -18.86 -16.67 -21.92
CA ALA A 59 -18.85 -17.57 -23.07
C ALA A 59 -18.37 -18.99 -22.73
N MET A 60 -17.84 -19.20 -21.53
CA MET A 60 -17.33 -20.50 -21.07
C MET A 60 -18.35 -21.17 -20.16
N ASP A 61 -18.54 -22.47 -20.34
CA ASP A 61 -19.32 -23.30 -19.41
C ASP A 61 -18.53 -23.52 -18.11
N ASP A 62 -19.21 -23.62 -16.97
CA ASP A 62 -18.61 -23.72 -15.63
C ASP A 62 -17.59 -24.88 -15.47
N GLY A 63 -17.66 -25.90 -16.34
CA GLY A 63 -16.73 -27.05 -16.30
C GLY A 63 -15.42 -26.88 -17.07
N GLU A 64 -15.32 -25.93 -17.98
CA GLU A 64 -14.12 -25.70 -18.83
C GLU A 64 -13.29 -24.50 -18.44
N ALA A 65 -13.77 -23.67 -17.50
CA ALA A 65 -13.10 -22.45 -17.11
C ALA A 65 -11.78 -22.73 -16.36
N PRO A 66 -10.67 -22.04 -16.71
CA PRO A 66 -9.41 -22.13 -15.96
C PRO A 66 -9.59 -21.83 -14.47
N ALA A 67 -8.85 -22.51 -13.60
CA ALA A 67 -8.97 -22.37 -12.14
C ALA A 67 -8.84 -20.92 -11.63
N LEU A 68 -8.10 -20.06 -12.35
CA LEU A 68 -7.98 -18.64 -12.04
C LEU A 68 -9.24 -17.82 -12.33
N MET A 69 -10.14 -18.33 -13.20
CA MET A 69 -11.42 -17.68 -13.53
C MET A 69 -12.57 -18.29 -12.73
N ALA A 70 -12.63 -19.61 -12.67
CA ALA A 70 -13.68 -20.35 -11.95
C ALA A 70 -13.49 -20.33 -10.42
N GLY A 71 -12.25 -20.09 -9.96
CA GLY A 71 -11.90 -20.27 -8.56
C GLY A 71 -11.72 -21.73 -8.17
N THR A 72 -11.41 -21.99 -6.92
CA THR A 72 -11.23 -23.36 -6.39
C THR A 72 -12.49 -23.92 -5.75
N GLY A 73 -13.55 -23.12 -5.62
CA GLY A 73 -14.77 -23.47 -4.88
C GLY A 73 -14.57 -23.59 -3.37
N LYS A 74 -13.36 -23.36 -2.87
CA LYS A 74 -13.01 -23.43 -1.44
C LYS A 74 -12.84 -22.02 -0.88
N ASP A 75 -13.43 -21.76 0.28
CA ASP A 75 -13.39 -20.48 0.98
C ASP A 75 -12.65 -20.61 2.35
N ASP A 76 -11.75 -21.60 2.44
CA ASP A 76 -11.04 -21.92 3.69
C ASP A 76 -9.84 -21.02 3.94
N THR A 77 -9.20 -20.52 2.87
CA THR A 77 -7.95 -19.76 2.97
C THR A 77 -8.04 -18.46 2.18
N HIS A 78 -7.83 -17.34 2.88
CA HIS A 78 -7.81 -16.01 2.29
C HIS A 78 -6.40 -15.46 2.19
N LEU A 79 -6.03 -14.94 1.01
CA LEU A 79 -4.81 -14.17 0.82
C LEU A 79 -5.14 -12.68 0.90
N LEU A 80 -4.67 -12.02 1.94
CA LEU A 80 -4.83 -10.58 2.12
C LEU A 80 -3.57 -9.84 1.68
N VAL A 81 -3.73 -8.89 0.77
CA VAL A 81 -2.63 -8.04 0.29
C VAL A 81 -2.75 -6.66 0.93
N LEU A 82 -1.76 -6.30 1.75
CA LEU A 82 -1.70 -5.02 2.45
C LEU A 82 -0.83 -4.02 1.69
N PHE A 83 -1.45 -3.02 1.06
CA PHE A 83 -0.74 -1.93 0.39
C PHE A 83 -0.54 -0.75 1.34
N THR A 84 0.71 -0.35 1.54
CA THR A 84 1.11 0.82 2.35
C THR A 84 2.25 1.56 1.69
N SER A 85 2.66 2.71 2.24
CA SER A 85 3.84 3.42 1.76
C SER A 85 5.14 2.82 2.32
N ASP A 86 6.26 3.01 1.60
CA ASP A 86 7.59 2.68 2.11
C ASP A 86 8.10 3.76 3.06
N ARG A 87 7.69 5.01 2.85
CA ARG A 87 8.13 6.18 3.64
C ARG A 87 7.00 6.69 4.52
N GLY A 88 7.37 7.39 5.59
CA GLY A 88 6.45 8.09 6.47
C GLY A 88 6.03 9.46 5.93
N LEU A 89 5.60 10.33 6.84
CA LEU A 89 5.12 11.69 6.58
C LEU A 89 3.84 11.75 5.72
N CYS A 90 3.01 10.72 5.84
CA CYS A 90 1.71 10.61 5.16
C CYS A 90 0.51 10.75 6.12
N GLY A 91 0.70 11.41 7.26
CA GLY A 91 -0.33 11.54 8.30
C GLY A 91 -0.78 10.17 8.83
N GLY A 92 -2.08 10.00 9.01
CA GLY A 92 -2.69 8.76 9.50
C GLY A 92 -2.90 7.66 8.44
N PHE A 93 -2.47 7.86 7.20
CA PHE A 93 -2.75 6.95 6.07
C PHE A 93 -2.41 5.49 6.39
N ASN A 94 -1.14 5.19 6.71
CA ASN A 94 -0.70 3.82 6.99
C ASN A 94 -1.41 3.23 8.23
N ALA A 95 -1.56 4.03 9.29
CA ALA A 95 -2.19 3.57 10.54
C ALA A 95 -3.67 3.20 10.33
N GLN A 96 -4.41 3.97 9.56
CA GLN A 96 -5.81 3.69 9.28
C GLN A 96 -5.99 2.44 8.43
N ILE A 97 -5.14 2.23 7.41
CA ILE A 97 -5.16 1.02 6.59
C ILE A 97 -4.87 -0.21 7.44
N VAL A 98 -3.81 -0.17 8.25
CA VAL A 98 -3.44 -1.29 9.13
C VAL A 98 -4.52 -1.59 10.16
N ARG A 99 -5.19 -0.57 10.69
CA ARG A 99 -6.32 -0.75 11.61
C ARG A 99 -7.45 -1.52 10.95
N ARG A 100 -7.90 -1.08 9.76
CA ARG A 100 -8.95 -1.77 9.00
C ARG A 100 -8.54 -3.18 8.59
N PHE A 101 -7.29 -3.36 8.21
CA PHE A 101 -6.73 -4.66 7.88
C PHE A 101 -6.81 -5.64 9.05
N ARG A 102 -6.44 -5.20 10.26
CA ARG A 102 -6.57 -6.01 11.49
C ARG A 102 -8.03 -6.34 11.82
N GLU A 103 -8.93 -5.39 11.63
CA GLU A 103 -10.37 -5.62 11.81
C GLU A 103 -10.88 -6.71 10.86
N HIS A 104 -10.43 -6.70 9.61
CA HIS A 104 -10.80 -7.71 8.62
C HIS A 104 -10.24 -9.10 8.96
N ILE A 105 -8.98 -9.18 9.39
CA ILE A 105 -8.39 -10.44 9.86
C ILE A 105 -9.20 -11.02 11.03
N ARG A 106 -9.57 -10.20 12.01
CA ARG A 106 -10.37 -10.68 13.15
C ARG A 106 -11.72 -11.25 12.73
N LYS A 107 -12.35 -10.69 11.71
CA LYS A 107 -13.60 -11.23 11.16
C LYS A 107 -13.37 -12.60 10.53
N LEU A 108 -12.35 -12.75 9.69
CA LEU A 108 -12.02 -14.02 9.06
C LEU A 108 -11.60 -15.09 10.08
N ASP A 109 -10.85 -14.71 11.12
CA ASP A 109 -10.48 -15.60 12.23
C ASP A 109 -11.73 -16.06 13.01
N ALA A 110 -12.70 -15.17 13.22
CA ALA A 110 -13.98 -15.52 13.87
C ALA A 110 -14.84 -16.48 13.02
N GLU A 111 -14.69 -16.42 11.70
CA GLU A 111 -15.32 -17.35 10.74
C GLU A 111 -14.52 -18.67 10.59
N GLY A 112 -13.41 -18.84 11.30
CA GLY A 112 -12.56 -20.04 11.26
C GLY A 112 -11.72 -20.17 9.98
N LYS A 113 -11.55 -19.10 9.21
CA LYS A 113 -10.81 -19.10 7.95
C LYS A 113 -9.32 -18.86 8.15
N ALA A 114 -8.48 -19.57 7.39
CA ALA A 114 -7.05 -19.36 7.40
C ALA A 114 -6.68 -18.09 6.63
N VAL A 115 -5.82 -17.24 7.22
CA VAL A 115 -5.39 -15.99 6.59
C VAL A 115 -3.90 -16.04 6.30
N LYS A 116 -3.53 -15.80 5.03
CA LYS A 116 -2.17 -15.54 4.55
C LYS A 116 -2.04 -14.08 4.17
N ILE A 117 -0.86 -13.48 4.41
CA ILE A 117 -0.64 -12.05 4.25
C ILE A 117 0.52 -11.80 3.29
N VAL A 118 0.30 -10.91 2.34
CA VAL A 118 1.35 -10.30 1.53
C VAL A 118 1.38 -8.80 1.83
N THR A 119 2.54 -8.25 2.14
CA THR A 119 2.69 -6.82 2.37
C THR A 119 3.37 -6.16 1.19
N VAL A 120 2.80 -5.07 0.71
CA VAL A 120 3.40 -4.16 -0.26
C VAL A 120 3.62 -2.83 0.41
N GLY A 121 4.88 -2.49 0.65
CA GLY A 121 5.30 -1.29 1.39
C GLY A 121 5.84 -1.61 2.79
N LYS A 122 6.99 -0.98 3.09
CA LYS A 122 7.74 -1.20 4.33
C LYS A 122 6.94 -0.85 5.59
N LYS A 123 6.16 0.24 5.56
CA LYS A 123 5.46 0.73 6.77
C LYS A 123 4.37 -0.23 7.24
N GLY A 124 3.65 -0.88 6.32
CA GLY A 124 2.68 -1.92 6.68
C GLY A 124 3.34 -3.12 7.35
N TYR A 125 4.41 -3.63 6.74
CA TYR A 125 5.19 -4.72 7.31
C TYR A 125 5.69 -4.40 8.73
N ASP A 126 6.34 -3.24 8.92
CA ASP A 126 6.88 -2.83 10.23
C ASP A 126 5.79 -2.78 11.33
N MET A 127 4.56 -2.42 10.95
CA MET A 127 3.44 -2.30 11.90
C MET A 127 2.79 -3.63 12.27
N ILE A 128 2.83 -4.65 11.37
CA ILE A 128 2.15 -5.93 11.61
C ILE A 128 3.08 -7.07 11.97
N ARG A 129 4.39 -6.96 11.72
CA ARG A 129 5.36 -8.04 11.90
C ARG A 129 5.42 -8.60 13.32
N ARG A 130 5.10 -7.80 14.34
CA ARG A 130 5.15 -8.26 15.74
C ARG A 130 4.04 -9.26 16.04
N ASP A 131 2.85 -9.02 15.49
CA ASP A 131 1.64 -9.76 15.86
C ASP A 131 1.32 -10.86 14.84
N LEU A 132 1.68 -10.65 13.57
CA LEU A 132 1.21 -11.46 12.45
C LEU A 132 2.35 -12.07 11.61
N SER A 133 3.58 -12.12 12.14
CA SER A 133 4.75 -12.62 11.40
C SER A 133 4.57 -14.03 10.82
N ALA A 134 3.95 -14.93 11.57
CA ALA A 134 3.71 -16.31 11.13
C ALA A 134 2.75 -16.44 9.92
N ARG A 135 1.95 -15.41 9.65
CA ARG A 135 0.99 -15.38 8.53
C ARG A 135 1.52 -14.65 7.30
N ILE A 136 2.67 -13.96 7.41
CA ILE A 136 3.28 -13.20 6.32
C ILE A 136 4.03 -14.16 5.40
N VAL A 137 3.54 -14.27 4.16
CA VAL A 137 4.12 -15.14 3.13
C VAL A 137 5.18 -14.40 2.31
N ALA A 138 4.93 -13.13 2.01
CA ALA A 138 5.83 -12.33 1.19
C ALA A 138 5.79 -10.84 1.56
N VAL A 139 6.91 -10.18 1.34
CA VAL A 139 7.06 -8.72 1.50
C VAL A 139 7.57 -8.14 0.19
N SER A 140 6.87 -7.16 -0.35
CA SER A 140 7.30 -6.38 -1.50
C SER A 140 7.40 -4.91 -1.13
N TYR A 141 8.17 -4.16 -1.90
CA TYR A 141 8.37 -2.72 -1.68
C TYR A 141 7.80 -1.94 -2.86
N THR A 142 7.26 -0.76 -2.59
CA THR A 142 6.72 0.13 -3.64
C THR A 142 7.83 0.84 -4.41
N HIS A 143 9.05 0.88 -3.84
CA HIS A 143 10.21 1.48 -4.45
C HIS A 143 11.41 0.53 -4.32
N LEU A 144 11.76 -0.13 -5.43
CA LEU A 144 12.92 -1.01 -5.52
C LEU A 144 14.15 -0.16 -5.90
N THR A 145 15.14 -0.11 -5.01
CA THR A 145 16.48 0.41 -5.34
C THR A 145 17.42 -0.77 -5.57
N LEU A 146 18.33 -0.67 -6.54
CA LEU A 146 19.30 -1.72 -6.88
C LEU A 146 19.99 -2.38 -5.67
N PRO A 147 20.38 -1.68 -4.59
CA PRO A 147 20.98 -2.32 -3.40
C PRO A 147 20.01 -3.21 -2.60
N THR A 148 18.71 -3.09 -2.80
CA THR A 148 17.69 -3.88 -2.06
C THR A 148 17.44 -5.24 -2.70
N ILE A 149 17.95 -5.46 -3.90
CA ILE A 149 17.77 -6.72 -4.67
C ILE A 149 18.87 -7.74 -4.33
N CYS A 150 19.96 -7.31 -3.70
CA CYS A 150 21.15 -8.13 -3.40
C CYS A 150 21.26 -8.56 -1.92
N SER A 151 20.19 -8.50 -1.14
CA SER A 151 20.17 -8.97 0.26
C SER A 151 19.18 -10.09 0.46
#